data_383cf43ec0197e85b1c853d3f9139c3f
#
_entry.id   383cf43ec0197e85b1c853d3f9139c3f
#
_cell.length_a   1.000
_cell.length_b   1.000
_cell.length_c   1.000
_cell.angle_alpha   90.00
_cell.angle_beta   90.00
_cell.angle_gamma   90.00
#
_symmetry.space_group_name_H-M   'P 1'
#
loop_
_entity.id
_entity.type
_entity.pdbx_description
1 polymer ?
#
loop_
_entity_poly.entity_id
_entity_poly.type
_entity_poly.pdbx_seq_one_letter_code
_entity_poly.pdbx_strand_id
1 'polypeptide(L)'
;TGERKEYFEAELQYNRNFKSHILSGTLKYTQDSKVKTQEIGNDIKNSLPMRHQGLAGRIAYNWNYRYFLNFNFGYTGSENFAAGHQFGFFPAYSVAWNIAEEPFVKKNLKWVNMFKVRYSWGKVGNDKMYEANGTTLIRFPYLYTIGYGGAPNIWGDNAGYYSAFGGYNWADYGYEKYGTTLFQGLRYTSYANDGVTWEIATKHDIGLDMSLFDDKFTLTIDYFHEDRKGIFMYRRYLPATAGVENGM
;
A
#
# COMPACT_ATOMS: atom_id res chain seq x y z
N THR A 1 -13.90 24.56 2.32
CA THR A 1 -13.21 23.26 2.37
C THR A 1 -11.86 23.44 3.02
N GLY A 2 -11.66 22.85 4.19
CA GLY A 2 -10.38 22.94 4.92
C GLY A 2 -9.72 21.57 5.00
N GLU A 3 -8.41 21.53 4.75
CA GLU A 3 -7.54 20.38 5.01
C GLU A 3 -6.45 20.84 5.97
N ARG A 4 -6.24 20.07 7.04
CA ARG A 4 -5.10 20.24 7.94
C ARG A 4 -4.16 19.07 7.75
N LYS A 5 -2.92 19.39 7.41
CA LYS A 5 -1.84 18.41 7.30
C LYS A 5 -0.68 18.84 8.18
N GLU A 6 -0.21 17.91 8.99
CA GLU A 6 0.99 18.05 9.80
C GLU A 6 2.01 17.03 9.28
N TYR A 7 3.24 17.46 9.13
CA TYR A 7 4.33 16.62 8.67
C TYR A 7 5.59 16.91 9.45
N PHE A 8 6.22 15.87 9.94
CA PHE A 8 7.52 15.93 10.60
C PHE A 8 8.48 14.97 9.91
N GLU A 9 9.70 15.44 9.71
CA GLU A 9 10.78 14.66 9.12
C GLU A 9 12.08 14.96 9.85
N ALA A 10 12.85 13.90 10.11
CA ALA A 10 14.21 13.97 10.61
C ALA A 10 15.09 13.04 9.79
N GLU A 11 16.23 13.54 9.32
CA GLU A 11 17.14 12.79 8.46
C GLU A 11 18.56 12.90 8.96
N LEU A 12 19.26 11.76 9.01
CA LEU A 12 20.68 11.65 9.30
C LEU A 12 21.39 11.10 8.07
N GLN A 13 22.38 11.83 7.58
CA GLN A 13 23.19 11.40 6.43
C GLN A 13 24.65 11.22 6.84
N TYR A 14 25.27 10.17 6.31
CA TYR A 14 26.69 9.89 6.46
C TYR A 14 27.28 9.55 5.10
N ASN A 15 28.34 10.26 4.71
CA ASN A 15 29.05 10.01 3.47
C ASN A 15 30.55 10.05 3.74
N ARG A 16 31.26 9.01 3.33
CA ARG A 16 32.72 8.95 3.52
C ARG A 16 33.42 8.15 2.42
N ASN A 17 34.53 8.69 1.97
CA ASN A 17 35.42 8.04 1.02
C ASN A 17 36.71 7.62 1.73
N PHE A 18 37.05 6.33 1.64
CA PHE A 18 38.25 5.74 2.21
C PHE A 18 39.11 5.15 1.06
N LYS A 19 39.94 5.94 0.43
CA LYS A 19 40.72 5.49 -0.74
C LYS A 19 39.80 4.90 -1.83
N SER A 20 39.79 3.56 -1.96
CA SER A 20 39.01 2.84 -2.94
C SER A 20 37.56 2.49 -2.45
N HIS A 21 37.23 2.83 -1.23
CA HIS A 21 35.92 2.49 -0.61
C HIS A 21 35.10 3.75 -0.46
N ILE A 22 33.87 3.70 -0.94
CA ILE A 22 32.89 4.78 -0.79
C ILE A 22 31.72 4.20 -0.01
N LEU A 23 31.43 4.78 1.14
CA LEU A 23 30.31 4.41 2.00
C LEU A 23 29.36 5.58 2.13
N SER A 24 28.09 5.36 1.90
CA SER A 24 27.03 6.31 2.19
C SER A 24 25.91 5.65 2.99
N GLY A 25 25.35 6.39 3.92
CA GLY A 25 24.25 5.96 4.75
C GLY A 25 23.25 7.08 4.94
N THR A 26 21.96 6.74 4.96
CA THR A 26 20.88 7.65 5.27
C THR A 26 19.91 6.95 6.19
N LEU A 27 19.50 7.61 7.26
CA LEU A 27 18.43 7.19 8.15
C LEU A 27 17.42 8.32 8.22
N LYS A 28 16.16 8.01 7.94
CA LYS A 28 15.08 8.98 7.85
C LYS A 28 13.88 8.53 8.65
N TYR A 29 13.42 9.40 9.54
CA TYR A 29 12.16 9.24 10.24
C TYR A 29 11.13 10.21 9.66
N THR A 30 9.92 9.74 9.44
CA THR A 30 8.80 10.54 8.96
C THR A 30 7.54 10.27 9.77
N GLN A 31 6.76 11.31 9.98
CA GLN A 31 5.43 11.20 10.59
C GLN A 31 4.51 12.20 9.90
N ASP A 32 3.32 11.76 9.53
CA ASP A 32 2.30 12.64 8.98
C ASP A 32 0.92 12.40 9.59
N SER A 33 0.13 13.46 9.62
CA SER A 33 -1.26 13.45 10.04
C SER A 33 -2.07 14.37 9.13
N LYS A 34 -3.16 13.87 8.60
CA LYS A 34 -4.02 14.57 7.67
C LYS A 34 -5.48 14.47 8.09
N VAL A 35 -6.16 15.61 8.22
CA VAL A 35 -7.60 15.73 8.52
C VAL A 35 -8.26 16.58 7.47
N LYS A 36 -9.39 16.13 6.96
CA LYS A 36 -10.24 16.91 6.06
C LYS A 36 -11.48 17.38 6.80
N THR A 37 -11.66 18.69 6.90
CA THR A 37 -12.75 19.29 7.71
C THR A 37 -14.13 19.08 7.13
N GLN A 38 -14.27 18.84 5.83
CA GLN A 38 -15.57 18.59 5.18
C GLN A 38 -16.16 17.21 5.50
N GLU A 39 -15.33 16.29 5.90
CA GLU A 39 -15.73 14.90 6.16
C GLU A 39 -16.06 14.69 7.64
N ILE A 40 -15.81 15.73 8.49
CA ILE A 40 -16.12 15.68 9.92
C ILE A 40 -17.65 15.67 10.10
N GLY A 41 -18.14 14.63 10.76
CA GLY A 41 -19.57 14.47 11.08
C GLY A 41 -20.39 13.72 10.04
N ASN A 42 -19.88 13.45 8.84
CA ASN A 42 -20.59 12.67 7.83
C ASN A 42 -20.45 11.16 8.08
N ASP A 43 -19.30 10.74 8.57
CA ASP A 43 -19.00 9.36 8.92
C ASP A 43 -17.85 9.35 9.94
N ILE A 44 -17.89 8.40 10.88
CA ILE A 44 -16.85 8.23 11.90
C ILE A 44 -15.49 8.01 11.22
N LYS A 45 -15.41 7.14 10.21
CA LYS A 45 -14.17 6.81 9.53
C LYS A 45 -13.53 8.04 8.86
N ASN A 46 -14.34 8.89 8.26
CA ASN A 46 -13.88 10.10 7.59
C ASN A 46 -13.56 11.25 8.55
N SER A 47 -14.11 11.20 9.76
CA SER A 47 -13.81 12.17 10.82
C SER A 47 -12.44 11.93 11.50
N LEU A 48 -11.90 10.72 11.39
CA LEU A 48 -10.63 10.37 11.99
C LEU A 48 -9.46 10.89 11.14
N PRO A 49 -8.37 11.36 11.75
CA PRO A 49 -7.17 11.71 11.01
C PRO A 49 -6.58 10.49 10.32
N MET A 50 -5.96 10.69 9.17
CA MET A 50 -5.08 9.69 8.55
C MET A 50 -3.67 9.94 9.05
N ARG A 51 -3.07 8.95 9.67
CA ARG A 51 -1.73 9.04 10.23
C ARG A 51 -0.83 7.94 9.70
N HIS A 52 0.39 8.33 9.36
CA HIS A 52 1.45 7.41 8.99
C HIS A 52 2.69 7.79 9.75
N GLN A 53 3.50 6.81 10.07
CA GLN A 53 4.85 7.02 10.57
C GLN A 53 5.78 5.98 9.96
N GLY A 54 7.04 6.36 9.78
CA GLY A 54 7.98 5.45 9.16
C GLY A 54 9.41 5.76 9.53
N LEU A 55 10.20 4.69 9.58
CA LEU A 55 11.65 4.74 9.65
C LEU A 55 12.18 4.10 8.37
N ALA A 56 12.94 4.84 7.59
CA ALA A 56 13.60 4.33 6.39
C ALA A 56 15.11 4.45 6.52
N GLY A 57 15.82 3.46 6.04
CA GLY A 57 17.27 3.48 6.04
C GLY A 57 17.84 2.99 4.71
N ARG A 58 18.98 3.55 4.35
CA ARG A 58 19.76 3.16 3.20
C ARG A 58 21.24 3.10 3.56
N ILE A 59 21.91 2.05 3.14
CA ILE A 59 23.36 1.91 3.17
C ILE A 59 23.79 1.56 1.76
N ALA A 60 24.70 2.37 1.19
CA ALA A 60 25.30 2.10 -0.10
C ALA A 60 26.80 2.05 0.04
N TYR A 61 27.38 1.00 -0.53
CA TYR A 61 28.81 0.75 -0.53
C TYR A 61 29.30 0.51 -1.95
N ASN A 62 30.41 1.16 -2.28
CA ASN A 62 31.08 0.98 -3.55
C ASN A 62 32.57 0.72 -3.28
N TRP A 63 33.09 -0.34 -3.88
CA TRP A 63 34.54 -0.64 -3.87
C TRP A 63 35.12 -0.46 -5.26
N ASN A 64 35.99 0.55 -5.35
CA ASN A 64 36.80 0.82 -6.52
C ASN A 64 36.01 0.92 -7.84
N TYR A 65 34.74 1.39 -7.77
CA TYR A 65 33.80 1.44 -8.89
C TYR A 65 33.52 0.10 -9.59
N ARG A 66 33.96 -1.03 -8.97
CA ARG A 66 33.75 -2.39 -9.48
C ARG A 66 32.54 -3.05 -8.87
N TYR A 67 32.45 -3.02 -7.53
CA TYR A 67 31.41 -3.71 -6.79
C TYR A 67 30.54 -2.69 -6.07
N PHE A 68 29.23 -2.81 -6.26
CA PHE A 68 28.23 -1.94 -5.64
C PHE A 68 27.28 -2.79 -4.83
N LEU A 69 27.08 -2.40 -3.59
CA LEU A 69 26.13 -3.03 -2.68
C LEU A 69 25.23 -1.95 -2.14
N ASN A 70 23.92 -2.14 -2.22
CA ASN A 70 22.95 -1.27 -1.56
C ASN A 70 22.02 -2.12 -0.71
N PHE A 71 21.75 -1.64 0.48
CA PHE A 71 20.73 -2.17 1.36
C PHE A 71 19.79 -1.02 1.73
N ASN A 72 18.49 -1.24 1.56
CA ASN A 72 17.48 -0.31 1.94
C ASN A 72 16.45 -1.02 2.81
N PHE A 73 15.83 -0.31 3.73
CA PHE A 73 14.67 -0.81 4.44
C PHE A 73 13.68 0.31 4.70
N GLY A 74 12.42 -0.04 4.73
CA GLY A 74 11.33 0.77 5.24
C GLY A 74 10.62 0.01 6.35
N TYR A 75 10.42 0.65 7.48
CA TYR A 75 9.56 0.20 8.56
C TYR A 75 8.46 1.22 8.72
N THR A 76 7.28 0.92 8.21
CA THR A 76 6.20 1.91 8.06
C THR A 76 4.95 1.43 8.78
N GLY A 77 4.33 2.34 9.53
CA GLY A 77 3.07 2.13 10.21
C GLY A 77 1.95 2.93 9.55
N SER A 78 0.79 2.30 9.41
CA SER A 78 -0.45 2.89 8.93
C SER A 78 -1.58 2.62 9.90
N GLU A 79 -2.33 3.65 10.27
CA GLU A 79 -3.54 3.50 11.08
C GLU A 79 -4.70 2.83 10.32
N ASN A 80 -4.54 2.57 9.04
CA ASN A 80 -5.55 1.89 8.25
C ASN A 80 -5.72 0.42 8.63
N PHE A 81 -4.83 -0.14 9.44
CA PHE A 81 -4.86 -1.52 9.92
C PHE A 81 -5.12 -1.60 11.42
N ALA A 82 -5.73 -2.70 11.86
CA ALA A 82 -5.97 -3.00 13.26
C ALA A 82 -4.67 -3.09 14.07
N ALA A 83 -4.77 -2.94 15.38
CA ALA A 83 -3.64 -3.11 16.28
C ALA A 83 -2.97 -4.49 16.08
N GLY A 84 -1.65 -4.50 15.96
CA GLY A 84 -0.87 -5.70 15.64
C GLY A 84 -0.59 -5.90 14.14
N HIS A 85 -1.33 -5.25 13.24
CA HIS A 85 -1.13 -5.32 11.78
C HIS A 85 -0.67 -3.99 11.17
N GLN A 86 -0.51 -2.94 11.99
CA GLN A 86 -0.23 -1.59 11.54
C GLN A 86 1.14 -1.42 10.90
N PHE A 87 2.16 -2.12 11.40
CA PHE A 87 3.54 -1.96 10.96
C PHE A 87 3.97 -3.02 9.96
N GLY A 88 4.55 -2.56 8.85
CA GLY A 88 5.17 -3.40 7.84
C GLY A 88 6.68 -3.15 7.74
N PHE A 89 7.46 -4.22 7.52
CA PHE A 89 8.89 -4.15 7.26
C PHE A 89 9.18 -4.53 5.81
N PHE A 90 9.79 -3.61 5.07
CA PHE A 90 10.00 -3.69 3.63
C PHE A 90 11.48 -3.55 3.30
N PRO A 91 12.25 -4.65 3.35
CA PRO A 91 13.65 -4.66 2.98
C PRO A 91 13.84 -4.70 1.47
N ALA A 92 14.93 -4.11 1.00
CA ALA A 92 15.40 -4.23 -0.38
C ALA A 92 16.93 -4.21 -0.42
N TYR A 93 17.50 -5.00 -1.32
CA TYR A 93 18.93 -4.98 -1.56
C TYR A 93 19.24 -5.02 -3.07
N SER A 94 20.36 -4.46 -3.43
CA SER A 94 20.88 -4.57 -4.79
C SER A 94 22.37 -4.77 -4.78
N VAL A 95 22.83 -5.54 -5.75
CA VAL A 95 24.23 -5.78 -6.01
C VAL A 95 24.52 -5.46 -7.48
N ALA A 96 25.68 -4.90 -7.75
CA ALA A 96 26.12 -4.72 -9.12
C ALA A 96 27.62 -4.93 -9.23
N TRP A 97 28.03 -5.48 -10.36
CA TRP A 97 29.41 -5.70 -10.73
C TRP A 97 29.71 -5.02 -12.05
N ASN A 98 30.63 -4.08 -12.03
CA ASN A 98 31.13 -3.43 -13.22
C ASN A 98 32.39 -4.16 -13.70
N ILE A 99 32.18 -5.10 -14.59
CA ILE A 99 33.19 -5.98 -15.12
C ILE A 99 34.21 -5.20 -15.95
N ALA A 100 33.80 -4.08 -16.59
CA ALA A 100 34.71 -3.23 -17.35
C ALA A 100 35.85 -2.62 -16.48
N GLU A 101 35.61 -2.44 -15.19
CA GLU A 101 36.60 -1.91 -14.26
C GLU A 101 37.61 -2.97 -13.76
N GLU A 102 37.46 -4.22 -14.16
CA GLU A 102 38.40 -5.26 -13.80
C GLU A 102 39.75 -5.12 -14.56
N PRO A 103 40.91 -5.34 -13.91
CA PRO A 103 42.20 -5.12 -14.52
C PRO A 103 42.40 -5.93 -15.80
N PHE A 104 41.88 -7.15 -15.87
CA PHE A 104 42.00 -8.01 -17.03
C PHE A 104 41.14 -7.50 -18.22
N VAL A 105 40.01 -6.90 -17.98
CA VAL A 105 39.14 -6.30 -19.01
C VAL A 105 39.81 -5.02 -19.54
N LYS A 106 40.21 -4.13 -18.65
CA LYS A 106 40.88 -2.86 -19.01
C LYS A 106 42.13 -3.09 -19.82
N LYS A 107 42.90 -4.16 -19.54
CA LYS A 107 44.12 -4.48 -20.27
C LYS A 107 43.83 -5.03 -21.67
N ASN A 108 42.82 -5.90 -21.81
CA ASN A 108 42.62 -6.68 -23.03
C ASN A 108 41.49 -6.13 -23.93
N LEU A 109 40.50 -5.47 -23.36
CA LEU A 109 39.27 -5.04 -24.05
C LEU A 109 39.09 -3.51 -23.91
N LYS A 110 40.00 -2.75 -24.47
CA LYS A 110 40.00 -1.27 -24.36
C LYS A 110 38.80 -0.59 -25.00
N TRP A 111 38.07 -1.29 -25.85
CA TRP A 111 36.86 -0.81 -26.52
C TRP A 111 35.59 -0.97 -25.67
N VAL A 112 35.69 -1.63 -24.51
CA VAL A 112 34.60 -1.76 -23.54
C VAL A 112 34.72 -0.64 -22.52
N ASN A 113 33.81 0.33 -22.55
CA ASN A 113 33.80 1.45 -21.64
C ASN A 113 33.04 1.13 -20.35
N MET A 114 31.90 0.41 -20.47
CA MET A 114 31.11 -0.06 -19.36
C MET A 114 30.56 -1.45 -19.67
N PHE A 115 30.60 -2.33 -18.71
CA PHE A 115 29.94 -3.64 -18.73
C PHE A 115 29.53 -3.98 -17.30
N LYS A 116 28.30 -3.63 -16.94
CA LYS A 116 27.79 -3.73 -15.57
C LYS A 116 26.60 -4.64 -15.51
N VAL A 117 26.71 -5.68 -14.70
CA VAL A 117 25.59 -6.57 -14.36
C VAL A 117 25.03 -6.13 -13.02
N ARG A 118 23.71 -6.07 -12.89
CA ARG A 118 23.01 -5.68 -11.67
C ARG A 118 21.88 -6.63 -11.35
N TYR A 119 21.66 -6.83 -10.06
CA TYR A 119 20.52 -7.55 -9.53
C TYR A 119 19.95 -6.78 -8.35
N SER A 120 18.64 -6.68 -8.31
CA SER A 120 17.94 -6.14 -7.17
C SER A 120 16.76 -7.03 -6.74
N TRP A 121 16.53 -7.02 -5.44
CA TRP A 121 15.40 -7.64 -4.81
C TRP A 121 14.84 -6.71 -3.76
N GLY A 122 13.50 -6.66 -3.65
CA GLY A 122 12.89 -5.85 -2.63
C GLY A 122 11.42 -6.17 -2.42
N LYS A 123 10.95 -5.79 -1.22
CA LYS A 123 9.53 -5.81 -0.86
C LYS A 123 9.01 -4.39 -0.78
N VAL A 124 7.80 -4.19 -1.29
CA VAL A 124 7.07 -2.92 -1.20
C VAL A 124 5.70 -3.20 -0.60
N GLY A 125 5.32 -2.44 0.42
CA GLY A 125 4.01 -2.50 1.05
C GLY A 125 3.06 -1.45 0.46
N ASN A 126 1.79 -1.81 0.35
CA ASN A 126 0.71 -0.91 0.01
C ASN A 126 -0.40 -1.03 1.07
N ASP A 127 -0.81 0.10 1.64
CA ASP A 127 -1.90 0.19 2.62
C ASP A 127 -3.20 0.75 2.05
N LYS A 128 -3.22 1.04 0.74
CA LYS A 128 -4.38 1.60 0.07
C LYS A 128 -5.30 0.50 -0.42
N MET A 129 -6.54 0.58 0.02
CA MET A 129 -7.62 -0.29 -0.41
C MET A 129 -8.70 0.55 -1.05
N TYR A 130 -9.31 0.05 -2.11
CA TYR A 130 -10.34 0.76 -2.83
C TYR A 130 -11.63 -0.06 -2.85
N GLU A 131 -12.77 0.64 -2.85
CA GLU A 131 -14.06 0.03 -3.09
C GLU A 131 -14.14 -0.59 -4.49
N ALA A 132 -15.18 -1.36 -4.76
CA ALA A 132 -15.39 -2.01 -6.06
C ALA A 132 -15.44 -1.04 -7.25
N ASN A 133 -15.71 0.25 -6.99
CA ASN A 133 -15.69 1.33 -8.00
C ASN A 133 -14.27 1.76 -8.38
N GLY A 134 -13.23 1.30 -7.67
CA GLY A 134 -11.83 1.61 -7.91
C GLY A 134 -11.39 3.04 -7.57
N THR A 135 -12.29 3.88 -7.08
CA THR A 135 -12.03 5.31 -6.82
C THR A 135 -12.13 5.71 -5.36
N THR A 136 -13.07 5.10 -4.62
CA THR A 136 -13.28 5.40 -3.22
C THR A 136 -12.29 4.64 -2.35
N LEU A 137 -11.48 5.36 -1.58
CA LEU A 137 -10.51 4.76 -0.65
C LEU A 137 -11.23 4.21 0.58
N ILE A 138 -11.02 2.94 0.87
CA ILE A 138 -11.50 2.32 2.11
C ILE A 138 -10.55 2.70 3.23
N ARG A 139 -11.14 3.23 4.31
CA ARG A 139 -10.41 3.61 5.52
C ARG A 139 -10.88 2.75 6.68
N PHE A 140 -9.95 2.38 7.55
CA PHE A 140 -10.22 1.66 8.79
C PHE A 140 -11.14 0.44 8.59
N PRO A 141 -10.76 -0.55 7.77
CA PRO A 141 -11.60 -1.72 7.49
C PRO A 141 -11.89 -2.56 8.75
N TYR A 142 -11.13 -2.35 9.82
CA TYR A 142 -11.33 -2.97 11.12
C TYR A 142 -12.42 -2.31 11.98
N LEU A 143 -13.00 -1.20 11.51
CA LEU A 143 -14.16 -0.56 12.15
C LEU A 143 -15.43 -0.93 11.38
N TYR A 144 -16.44 -1.36 12.12
CA TYR A 144 -17.78 -1.46 11.54
C TYR A 144 -18.37 -0.05 11.32
N THR A 145 -19.26 0.07 10.37
CA THR A 145 -20.08 1.26 10.17
C THR A 145 -21.55 0.91 10.27
N ILE A 146 -22.28 1.81 10.89
CA ILE A 146 -23.74 1.74 11.00
C ILE A 146 -24.29 2.92 10.20
N GLY A 147 -25.24 2.64 9.37
CA GLY A 147 -25.95 3.64 8.59
C GLY A 147 -27.45 3.42 8.68
N TYR A 148 -28.18 4.36 8.15
CA TYR A 148 -29.60 4.21 7.98
C TYR A 148 -29.90 3.20 6.87
N GLY A 149 -30.96 2.44 7.04
CA GLY A 149 -31.50 1.59 5.99
C GLY A 149 -32.00 2.37 4.79
N GLY A 150 -32.16 1.70 3.69
CA GLY A 150 -32.74 2.29 2.48
C GLY A 150 -34.18 2.76 2.64
N ALA A 151 -34.66 3.63 1.76
CA ALA A 151 -36.03 4.04 1.73
C ALA A 151 -36.99 2.84 1.50
N PRO A 152 -38.11 2.77 2.14
CA PRO A 152 -39.08 1.72 1.88
C PRO A 152 -39.52 1.82 0.41
N ASN A 153 -39.39 0.72 -0.28
CA ASN A 153 -39.82 0.58 -1.67
C ASN A 153 -40.89 -0.51 -1.69
N ILE A 154 -42.09 -0.15 -2.03
CA ILE A 154 -43.20 -1.10 -2.15
C ILE A 154 -43.04 -2.03 -3.36
N TRP A 155 -42.12 -1.71 -4.26
CA TRP A 155 -41.83 -2.47 -5.46
C TRP A 155 -40.34 -2.87 -5.47
N GLY A 156 -40.04 -4.10 -5.62
CA GLY A 156 -38.68 -4.58 -5.72
C GLY A 156 -38.05 -5.02 -4.39
N ASP A 157 -36.81 -4.65 -4.15
CA ASP A 157 -35.97 -5.20 -3.09
C ASP A 157 -36.47 -4.98 -1.67
N ASN A 158 -37.28 -3.94 -1.47
CA ASN A 158 -37.94 -3.70 -0.21
C ASN A 158 -39.35 -4.32 -0.15
N ALA A 159 -39.76 -5.13 -1.12
CA ALA A 159 -41.02 -5.86 -1.05
C ALA A 159 -41.05 -6.81 0.16
N GLY A 160 -39.91 -7.32 0.57
CA GLY A 160 -39.76 -8.01 1.83
C GLY A 160 -40.20 -7.19 3.04
N TYR A 161 -40.06 -5.90 2.97
CA TYR A 161 -40.50 -4.96 3.96
C TYR A 161 -42.00 -5.06 4.30
N TYR A 162 -42.78 -5.41 3.34
CA TYR A 162 -44.20 -5.69 3.47
C TYR A 162 -44.48 -7.18 3.42
N SER A 163 -43.58 -8.04 3.87
CA SER A 163 -43.80 -9.46 3.86
C SER A 163 -45.06 -9.83 4.62
N ALA A 164 -45.59 -10.97 4.35
CA ALA A 164 -46.89 -11.44 4.86
C ALA A 164 -47.04 -11.42 6.39
N PHE A 165 -45.95 -11.23 7.09
CA PHE A 165 -45.96 -11.23 8.55
C PHE A 165 -46.21 -9.87 9.19
N GLY A 166 -46.41 -8.81 8.39
CA GLY A 166 -46.92 -7.51 8.83
C GLY A 166 -46.12 -6.74 9.84
N GLY A 167 -45.25 -7.36 10.48
CA GLY A 167 -44.45 -6.72 11.50
C GLY A 167 -43.04 -7.13 11.28
N TYR A 168 -42.37 -6.44 10.54
CA TYR A 168 -41.06 -6.78 10.28
C TYR A 168 -40.13 -6.07 11.18
N ASN A 169 -39.27 -6.78 11.74
CA ASN A 169 -38.05 -6.19 12.17
C ASN A 169 -37.24 -5.85 10.95
N TRP A 170 -37.23 -4.63 10.65
CA TRP A 170 -36.56 -4.11 9.49
C TRP A 170 -35.34 -3.37 9.85
N ALA A 171 -34.76 -3.70 10.98
CA ALA A 171 -33.38 -3.30 11.27
C ALA A 171 -32.46 -3.63 10.09
N ASP A 172 -32.65 -4.79 9.45
CA ASP A 172 -31.90 -5.19 8.29
C ASP A 172 -32.27 -4.45 7.01
N TYR A 173 -33.50 -3.97 6.92
CA TYR A 173 -34.00 -3.19 5.79
C TYR A 173 -34.12 -1.70 6.09
N GLY A 174 -33.85 -1.31 7.32
CA GLY A 174 -33.70 0.06 7.71
C GLY A 174 -34.97 0.81 8.09
N TYR A 175 -36.09 0.13 8.17
CA TYR A 175 -37.34 0.74 8.62
C TYR A 175 -38.13 -0.16 9.53
N GLU A 176 -38.74 0.42 10.50
CA GLU A 176 -39.72 -0.24 11.39
C GLU A 176 -41.06 0.46 11.25
N LYS A 177 -42.11 -0.33 11.02
CA LYS A 177 -43.47 0.21 10.93
C LYS A 177 -44.12 0.22 12.31
N TYR A 178 -44.49 1.39 12.75
CA TYR A 178 -45.24 1.55 13.97
C TYR A 178 -46.60 2.23 13.64
N GLY A 179 -47.67 1.43 13.59
CA GLY A 179 -48.97 1.92 13.11
C GLY A 179 -48.90 2.32 11.63
N THR A 180 -49.16 3.59 11.35
CA THR A 180 -49.04 4.18 10.02
C THR A 180 -47.73 4.92 9.79
N THR A 181 -46.91 5.03 10.83
CA THR A 181 -45.62 5.74 10.76
C THR A 181 -44.49 4.76 10.49
N LEU A 182 -43.63 5.12 9.59
CA LEU A 182 -42.40 4.39 9.26
C LEU A 182 -41.21 5.06 9.93
N PHE A 183 -40.50 4.30 10.74
CA PHE A 183 -39.27 4.75 11.36
C PHE A 183 -38.08 4.14 10.62
N GLN A 184 -37.09 4.96 10.34
CA GLN A 184 -35.88 4.51 9.72
C GLN A 184 -35.02 3.74 10.74
N GLY A 185 -34.76 2.48 10.47
CA GLY A 185 -33.90 1.64 11.30
C GLY A 185 -32.43 1.85 10.99
N LEU A 186 -31.60 1.21 11.80
CA LEU A 186 -30.15 1.21 11.63
C LEU A 186 -29.68 -0.18 11.17
N ARG A 187 -28.71 -0.22 10.27
CA ARG A 187 -28.08 -1.46 9.84
C ARG A 187 -26.56 -1.30 9.77
N TYR A 188 -25.85 -2.42 9.83
CA TYR A 188 -24.45 -2.42 9.50
C TYR A 188 -24.27 -2.15 8.00
N THR A 189 -23.52 -1.11 7.66
CA THR A 189 -23.14 -0.80 6.27
C THR A 189 -21.78 -1.36 5.92
N SER A 190 -20.96 -1.70 6.92
CA SER A 190 -19.70 -2.38 6.77
C SER A 190 -19.37 -3.18 8.03
N TYR A 191 -18.98 -4.42 7.88
CA TYR A 191 -18.51 -5.26 8.98
C TYR A 191 -17.03 -5.02 9.24
N ALA A 192 -16.63 -5.13 10.51
CA ALA A 192 -15.24 -5.06 10.91
C ALA A 192 -14.45 -6.26 10.37
N ASN A 193 -13.24 -6.01 9.88
CA ASN A 193 -12.31 -7.04 9.47
C ASN A 193 -10.91 -6.75 10.02
N ASP A 194 -10.58 -7.38 11.15
CA ASP A 194 -9.32 -7.19 11.85
C ASP A 194 -8.14 -7.89 11.15
N GLY A 195 -8.43 -8.83 10.26
CA GLY A 195 -7.41 -9.61 9.54
C GLY A 195 -6.79 -8.90 8.35
N VAL A 196 -7.24 -7.69 8.03
CA VAL A 196 -6.67 -6.93 6.89
C VAL A 196 -5.30 -6.40 7.25
N THR A 197 -4.35 -6.63 6.36
CA THR A 197 -2.95 -6.21 6.51
C THR A 197 -2.39 -5.72 5.17
N TRP A 198 -1.11 -5.38 5.16
CA TRP A 198 -0.40 -4.88 3.99
C TRP A 198 -0.49 -5.80 2.77
N GLU A 199 -0.81 -5.22 1.62
CA GLU A 199 -0.49 -5.83 0.34
C GLU A 199 1.02 -5.75 0.13
N ILE A 200 1.67 -6.88 -0.18
CA ILE A 200 3.11 -6.97 -0.35
C ILE A 200 3.45 -7.36 -1.78
N ALA A 201 4.14 -6.46 -2.48
CA ALA A 201 4.76 -6.75 -3.75
C ALA A 201 6.23 -7.13 -3.54
N THR A 202 6.62 -8.33 -3.96
CA THR A 202 8.02 -8.79 -4.00
C THR A 202 8.52 -8.65 -5.43
N LYS A 203 9.60 -7.88 -5.60
CA LYS A 203 10.16 -7.54 -6.90
C LYS A 203 11.57 -8.09 -7.05
N HIS A 204 11.87 -8.61 -8.22
CA HIS A 204 13.19 -9.03 -8.67
C HIS A 204 13.51 -8.31 -9.97
N ASP A 205 14.71 -7.83 -10.09
CA ASP A 205 15.19 -7.18 -11.29
C ASP A 205 16.62 -7.61 -11.59
N ILE A 206 16.88 -8.00 -12.83
CA ILE A 206 18.21 -8.33 -13.35
C ILE A 206 18.47 -7.40 -14.52
N GLY A 207 19.54 -6.62 -14.44
CA GLY A 207 19.89 -5.65 -15.47
C GLY A 207 21.31 -5.83 -15.99
N LEU A 208 21.49 -5.47 -17.24
CA LEU A 208 22.77 -5.39 -17.94
C LEU A 208 22.89 -4.00 -18.58
N ASP A 209 23.95 -3.28 -18.21
CA ASP A 209 24.32 -2.01 -18.82
C ASP A 209 25.65 -2.18 -19.53
N MET A 210 25.69 -1.87 -20.81
CA MET A 210 26.89 -1.98 -21.65
C MET A 210 27.10 -0.70 -22.45
N SER A 211 28.35 -0.25 -22.49
CA SER A 211 28.81 0.84 -23.34
C SER A 211 30.12 0.48 -24.00
N LEU A 212 30.20 0.67 -25.33
CA LEU A 212 31.28 0.23 -26.17
C LEU A 212 31.74 1.35 -27.12
N PHE A 213 32.99 1.28 -27.58
CA PHE A 213 33.58 2.13 -28.63
C PHE A 213 33.50 3.63 -28.30
N ASP A 214 34.01 4.01 -27.13
CA ASP A 214 33.99 5.39 -26.64
C ASP A 214 32.54 5.93 -26.57
N ASP A 215 31.64 5.10 -25.98
CA ASP A 215 30.22 5.40 -25.75
C ASP A 215 29.39 5.58 -27.03
N LYS A 216 29.88 5.16 -28.19
CA LYS A 216 29.16 5.21 -29.46
C LYS A 216 28.02 4.19 -29.53
N PHE A 217 28.14 3.10 -28.78
CA PHE A 217 27.10 2.10 -28.67
C PHE A 217 26.79 1.83 -27.20
N THR A 218 25.53 2.06 -26.81
CA THR A 218 25.03 1.80 -25.47
C THR A 218 23.86 0.84 -25.54
N LEU A 219 23.81 -0.13 -24.62
CA LEU A 219 22.75 -1.12 -24.50
C LEU A 219 22.39 -1.27 -23.02
N THR A 220 21.10 -1.16 -22.73
CA THR A 220 20.54 -1.49 -21.41
C THR A 220 19.44 -2.52 -21.59
N ILE A 221 19.52 -3.60 -20.85
CA ILE A 221 18.51 -4.67 -20.83
C ILE A 221 18.10 -4.90 -19.40
N ASP A 222 16.79 -4.95 -19.15
CA ASP A 222 16.21 -5.24 -17.86
C ASP A 222 15.19 -6.37 -17.97
N TYR A 223 15.27 -7.31 -17.06
CA TYR A 223 14.26 -8.32 -16.81
C TYR A 223 13.75 -8.17 -15.39
N PHE A 224 12.46 -7.98 -15.24
CA PHE A 224 11.83 -7.86 -13.93
C PHE A 224 10.74 -8.90 -13.74
N HIS A 225 10.57 -9.31 -12.49
CA HIS A 225 9.51 -10.19 -12.04
C HIS A 225 8.90 -9.63 -10.75
N GLU A 226 7.58 -9.65 -10.67
CA GLU A 226 6.85 -9.14 -9.51
C GLU A 226 5.76 -10.12 -9.07
N ASP A 227 5.79 -10.48 -7.78
CA ASP A 227 4.73 -11.25 -7.11
C ASP A 227 4.00 -10.36 -6.10
N ARG A 228 2.68 -10.35 -6.15
CA ARG A 228 1.85 -9.63 -5.19
C ARG A 228 1.04 -10.58 -4.33
N LYS A 229 1.03 -10.32 -3.01
CA LYS A 229 0.26 -11.08 -2.02
C LYS A 229 -0.51 -10.13 -1.12
N GLY A 230 -1.63 -10.62 -0.57
CA GLY A 230 -2.47 -9.82 0.31
C GLY A 230 -3.27 -8.75 -0.41
N ILE A 231 -3.56 -8.92 -1.69
CA ILE A 231 -4.40 -8.00 -2.46
C ILE A 231 -5.80 -8.00 -1.84
N PHE A 232 -6.26 -6.83 -1.45
CA PHE A 232 -7.61 -6.66 -0.95
C PHE A 232 -8.61 -6.86 -2.09
N MET A 233 -9.57 -7.78 -1.87
CA MET A 233 -10.64 -8.08 -2.82
C MET A 233 -11.98 -8.20 -2.13
N TYR A 234 -13.03 -7.67 -2.74
CA TYR A 234 -14.39 -7.90 -2.29
C TYR A 234 -14.81 -9.34 -2.54
N ARG A 235 -15.47 -9.95 -1.55
CA ARG A 235 -16.14 -11.24 -1.75
C ARG A 235 -17.39 -11.03 -2.59
N ARG A 236 -17.37 -11.51 -3.82
CA ARG A 236 -18.53 -11.45 -4.73
C ARG A 236 -19.41 -12.69 -4.70
N TYR A 237 -18.95 -13.75 -4.05
CA TYR A 237 -19.63 -15.05 -4.01
C TYR A 237 -19.87 -15.45 -2.55
N LEU A 238 -20.90 -14.88 -1.96
CA LEU A 238 -21.45 -15.40 -0.71
C LEU A 238 -22.67 -16.25 -1.04
N PRO A 239 -22.82 -17.45 -0.45
CA PRO A 239 -24.05 -18.22 -0.61
C PRO A 239 -25.23 -17.40 -0.11
N ALA A 240 -26.37 -17.45 -0.79
CA ALA A 240 -27.58 -16.77 -0.36
C ALA A 240 -28.04 -17.19 1.06
N THR A 241 -27.63 -18.40 1.47
CA THR A 241 -27.85 -18.94 2.81
C THR A 241 -27.05 -18.22 3.91
N ALA A 242 -26.05 -17.41 3.55
CA ALA A 242 -25.28 -16.65 4.54
C ALA A 242 -26.05 -15.45 5.13
N GLY A 243 -27.18 -15.07 4.54
CA GLY A 243 -28.02 -13.97 5.01
C GLY A 243 -27.41 -12.58 4.89
N VAL A 244 -26.33 -12.45 4.15
CA VAL A 244 -25.64 -11.18 3.89
C VAL A 244 -25.55 -10.93 2.38
N GLU A 245 -25.68 -9.67 1.99
CA GLU A 245 -25.58 -9.29 0.58
C GLU A 245 -24.13 -9.47 0.05
N ASN A 246 -24.03 -9.80 -1.24
CA ASN A 246 -22.75 -9.86 -1.91
C ASN A 246 -22.09 -8.48 -1.94
N GLY A 247 -20.90 -8.38 -1.38
CA GLY A 247 -20.11 -7.15 -1.41
C GLY A 247 -19.89 -6.46 -0.05
N MET A 248 -20.31 -7.12 1.04
CA MET A 248 -19.94 -6.69 2.40
C MET A 248 -18.73 -7.46 2.93
#